data_ed1fb8564dbdf4ff292f161e2d46af81
#
_entry.id   ed1fb8564dbdf4ff292f161e2d46af81
#
_cell.length_a   1.000
_cell.length_b   1.000
_cell.length_c   1.000
_cell.angle_alpha   90.00
_cell.angle_beta   90.00
_cell.angle_gamma   90.00
#
_symmetry.space_group_name_H-M   'P 1'
#
loop_
_entity.id
_entity.type
_entity.pdbx_description
1 polymer ?
#
loop_
_entity_poly.entity_id
_entity_poly.type
_entity_poly.pdbx_seq_one_letter_code
_entity_poly.pdbx_strand_id
1 'polypeptide(L)'
;EKEDDRTKALHHPFTMPKDLNKDDVEEIESIAYDVVLNGVELGGGSIRIHKDSIQTQVFKLLGIDEAEAQEKFGFLLEALRYGAPPHGGIAIGFDRLIMLITQAQSIRDVIAFPKTQRATCPLTNAPSPVSEEQLKELHIRTKITQMG
;
A
#
# COMPACT_ATOMS: atom_id res chain seq x y z
N GLU A 1 -8.28 -10.09 7.10
CA GLU A 1 -9.33 -10.30 6.09
C GLU A 1 -8.93 -11.44 5.16
N LYS A 2 -9.87 -12.35 4.83
CA LYS A 2 -9.66 -13.44 3.87
C LYS A 2 -10.21 -13.07 2.51
N GLU A 3 -9.39 -13.22 1.50
CA GLU A 3 -9.76 -13.07 0.10
C GLU A 3 -9.15 -14.23 -0.69
N ASP A 4 -9.98 -15.02 -1.38
CA ASP A 4 -9.56 -16.22 -2.14
C ASP A 4 -8.74 -17.22 -1.32
N ASP A 5 -9.21 -17.62 -0.11
CA ASP A 5 -8.53 -18.49 0.85
C ASP A 5 -7.15 -17.98 1.38
N ARG A 6 -6.81 -16.73 1.11
CA ARG A 6 -5.58 -16.10 1.63
C ARG A 6 -5.90 -15.05 2.68
N THR A 7 -5.16 -15.07 3.77
CA THR A 7 -5.19 -13.99 4.76
C THR A 7 -4.45 -12.78 4.21
N LYS A 8 -5.11 -11.62 4.18
CA LYS A 8 -4.51 -10.34 3.78
C LYS A 8 -4.55 -9.36 4.93
N ALA A 9 -3.51 -8.55 5.05
CA ALA A 9 -3.53 -7.41 5.96
C ALA A 9 -4.47 -6.32 5.40
N LEU A 10 -5.39 -5.81 6.22
CA LEU A 10 -6.32 -4.75 5.83
C LEU A 10 -5.58 -3.45 5.44
N HIS A 11 -4.51 -3.11 6.15
CA HIS A 11 -3.67 -1.96 5.85
C HIS A 11 -2.40 -2.38 5.11
N HIS A 12 -1.39 -2.84 5.85
CA HIS A 12 -0.16 -3.38 5.29
C HIS A 12 0.58 -4.24 6.34
N PRO A 13 1.48 -5.13 5.91
CA PRO A 13 2.10 -6.13 6.77
C PRO A 13 3.08 -5.58 7.81
N PHE A 14 3.36 -4.28 7.83
CA PHE A 14 4.29 -3.63 8.76
C PHE A 14 3.58 -2.91 9.91
N THR A 15 2.26 -2.98 9.97
CA THR A 15 1.46 -2.39 11.04
C THR A 15 1.53 -3.25 12.30
N MET A 16 1.76 -2.61 13.45
CA MET A 16 1.81 -3.30 14.75
C MET A 16 0.44 -3.91 15.08
N PRO A 17 0.36 -5.23 15.29
CA PRO A 17 -0.83 -5.86 15.83
C PRO A 17 -0.98 -5.52 17.33
N LYS A 18 -2.23 -5.42 17.81
CA LYS A 18 -2.51 -5.24 19.25
C LYS A 18 -2.17 -6.50 20.04
N ASP A 19 -2.59 -7.65 19.54
CA ASP A 19 -2.36 -8.96 20.14
C ASP A 19 -2.27 -10.02 19.04
N LEU A 20 -1.21 -10.82 19.07
CA LEU A 20 -1.00 -11.94 18.13
C LEU A 20 -1.49 -13.29 18.70
N ASN A 21 -1.94 -13.34 19.96
CA ASN A 21 -2.36 -14.57 20.63
C ASN A 21 -3.87 -14.84 20.47
N LYS A 22 -4.45 -14.38 19.35
CA LYS A 22 -5.84 -14.67 19.00
C LYS A 22 -5.91 -15.99 18.26
N ASP A 23 -6.92 -16.80 18.61
CA ASP A 23 -7.17 -18.11 17.96
C ASP A 23 -7.61 -17.92 16.50
N ASP A 24 -8.38 -16.87 16.22
CA ASP A 24 -8.76 -16.48 14.85
C ASP A 24 -7.92 -15.30 14.37
N VAL A 25 -7.26 -15.50 13.24
CA VAL A 25 -6.43 -14.48 12.58
C VAL A 25 -7.26 -13.25 12.19
N GLU A 26 -8.55 -13.42 11.91
CA GLU A 26 -9.44 -12.32 11.55
C GLU A 26 -9.77 -11.39 12.72
N GLU A 27 -9.60 -11.87 13.96
CA GLU A 27 -9.76 -11.07 15.17
C GLU A 27 -8.52 -10.25 15.55
N ILE A 28 -7.41 -10.42 14.83
CA ILE A 28 -6.18 -9.67 15.09
C ILE A 28 -6.35 -8.22 14.62
N GLU A 29 -6.52 -7.32 15.56
CA GLU A 29 -6.60 -5.90 15.29
C GLU A 29 -5.21 -5.28 15.13
N SER A 30 -5.10 -4.31 14.24
CA SER A 30 -3.90 -3.49 14.06
C SER A 30 -4.01 -2.13 14.77
N ILE A 31 -2.87 -1.55 15.14
CA ILE A 31 -2.82 -0.19 15.70
C ILE A 31 -2.65 0.78 14.52
N ALA A 32 -3.78 1.06 13.85
CA ALA A 32 -3.87 2.02 12.76
C ALA A 32 -4.86 3.13 13.11
N TYR A 33 -4.75 4.26 12.45
CA TYR A 33 -5.58 5.43 12.67
C TYR A 33 -5.68 6.29 11.41
N ASP A 34 -6.82 6.96 11.26
CA ASP A 34 -7.08 7.89 10.17
C ASP A 34 -7.41 9.29 10.74
N VAL A 35 -7.07 10.32 9.97
CA VAL A 35 -7.49 11.69 10.23
C VAL A 35 -8.63 12.02 9.29
N VAL A 36 -9.79 12.30 9.86
CA VAL A 36 -11.00 12.67 9.12
C VAL A 36 -11.40 14.10 9.46
N LEU A 37 -11.64 14.91 8.45
CA LEU A 37 -12.14 16.28 8.57
C LEU A 37 -13.35 16.47 7.66
N ASN A 38 -14.47 16.94 8.22
CA ASN A 38 -15.71 17.17 7.49
C ASN A 38 -16.22 15.94 6.69
N GLY A 39 -16.01 14.74 7.23
CA GLY A 39 -16.35 13.48 6.56
C GLY A 39 -15.39 13.04 5.45
N VAL A 40 -14.30 13.77 5.24
CA VAL A 40 -13.25 13.42 4.27
C VAL A 40 -12.02 12.92 5.01
N GLU A 41 -11.56 11.72 4.66
CA GLU A 41 -10.28 11.19 5.14
C GLU A 41 -9.13 12.01 4.54
N LEU A 42 -8.38 12.68 5.40
CA LEU A 42 -7.21 13.47 5.02
C LEU A 42 -5.94 12.66 4.92
N GLY A 43 -5.85 11.63 5.71
CA GLY A 43 -4.67 10.78 5.77
C GLY A 43 -4.79 9.73 6.84
N GLY A 44 -3.83 8.85 6.87
CA GLY A 44 -3.80 7.76 7.84
C GLY A 44 -2.38 7.38 8.23
N GLY A 45 -2.30 6.57 9.23
CA GLY A 45 -1.04 6.09 9.76
C GLY A 45 -1.17 4.88 10.65
N SER A 46 -0.07 4.44 11.18
CA SER A 46 -0.06 3.33 12.12
C SER A 46 1.17 3.35 13.02
N ILE A 47 1.06 2.65 14.13
CA ILE A 47 2.23 2.21 14.86
C ILE A 47 2.86 1.08 14.06
N ARG A 48 4.17 1.11 13.90
CA ARG A 48 4.95 0.16 13.09
C ARG A 48 5.49 -0.98 13.93
N ILE A 49 5.63 -2.14 13.32
CA ILE A 49 6.39 -3.23 13.91
C ILE A 49 7.86 -2.80 13.94
N HIS A 50 8.48 -2.89 15.13
CA HIS A 50 9.87 -2.52 15.36
C HIS A 50 10.72 -3.70 15.85
N LYS A 51 10.11 -4.88 16.02
CA LYS A 51 10.78 -6.12 16.44
C LYS A 51 10.73 -7.14 15.33
N ASP A 52 11.90 -7.66 14.94
CA ASP A 52 12.04 -8.72 13.93
C ASP A 52 11.16 -9.94 14.22
N SER A 53 11.10 -10.37 15.49
CA SER A 53 10.28 -11.52 15.89
C SER A 53 8.78 -11.33 15.64
N ILE A 54 8.25 -10.13 15.86
CA ILE A 54 6.84 -9.81 15.59
C ILE A 54 6.63 -9.74 14.07
N GLN A 55 7.54 -9.13 13.33
CA GLN A 55 7.43 -9.03 11.87
C GLN A 55 7.42 -10.41 11.20
N THR A 56 8.28 -11.32 11.66
CA THR A 56 8.32 -12.70 11.18
C THR A 56 7.02 -13.44 11.45
N GLN A 57 6.41 -13.26 12.62
CA GLN A 57 5.12 -13.86 12.94
C GLN A 57 4.00 -13.33 12.04
N VAL A 58 3.94 -12.02 11.82
CA VAL A 58 2.96 -11.39 10.92
C VAL A 58 3.12 -11.91 9.49
N PHE A 59 4.33 -12.03 8.98
CA PHE A 59 4.58 -12.61 7.65
C PHE A 59 4.05 -14.04 7.54
N LYS A 60 4.31 -14.89 8.54
CA LYS A 60 3.78 -16.26 8.57
C LYS A 60 2.25 -16.30 8.55
N LEU A 61 1.57 -15.44 9.32
CA LEU A 61 0.12 -15.33 9.32
C LEU A 61 -0.45 -14.92 7.95
N LEU A 62 0.31 -14.12 7.19
CA LEU A 62 -0.04 -13.68 5.84
C LEU A 62 0.37 -14.66 4.73
N GLY A 63 0.93 -15.82 5.10
CA GLY A 63 1.38 -16.83 4.15
C GLY A 63 2.66 -16.47 3.39
N ILE A 64 3.42 -15.48 3.88
CA ILE A 64 4.73 -15.10 3.34
C ILE A 64 5.78 -15.96 4.03
N ASP A 65 6.39 -16.87 3.31
CA ASP A 65 7.45 -17.72 3.84
C ASP A 65 8.78 -16.97 4.03
N GLU A 66 9.76 -17.63 4.66
CA GLU A 66 11.04 -17.00 4.99
C GLU A 66 11.84 -16.60 3.74
N ALA A 67 11.79 -17.42 2.68
CA ALA A 67 12.49 -17.14 1.44
C ALA A 67 11.91 -15.92 0.72
N GLU A 68 10.59 -15.86 0.62
CA GLU A 68 9.85 -14.73 0.05
C GLU A 68 10.04 -13.45 0.90
N ALA A 69 9.98 -13.57 2.22
CA ALA A 69 10.23 -12.45 3.14
C ALA A 69 11.65 -11.90 2.99
N GLN A 70 12.65 -12.79 2.86
CA GLN A 70 14.03 -12.37 2.65
C GLN A 70 14.25 -11.72 1.29
N GLU A 71 13.63 -12.24 0.22
CA GLU A 71 13.75 -11.69 -1.13
C GLU A 71 13.13 -10.29 -1.21
N LYS A 72 11.91 -10.12 -0.68
CA LYS A 72 11.14 -8.88 -0.81
C LYS A 72 11.50 -7.82 0.24
N PHE A 73 11.81 -8.25 1.46
CA PHE A 73 11.91 -7.38 2.64
C PHE A 73 13.20 -7.62 3.45
N GLY A 74 14.19 -8.33 2.91
CA GLY A 74 15.42 -8.67 3.61
C GLY A 74 16.12 -7.46 4.22
N PHE A 75 16.18 -6.34 3.49
CA PHE A 75 16.76 -5.09 3.98
C PHE A 75 16.02 -4.52 5.22
N LEU A 76 14.70 -4.65 5.28
CA LEU A 76 13.90 -4.21 6.42
C LEU A 76 14.13 -5.14 7.63
N LEU A 77 14.11 -6.45 7.41
CA LEU A 77 14.33 -7.44 8.47
C LEU A 77 15.73 -7.28 9.06
N GLU A 78 16.73 -7.04 8.22
CA GLU A 78 18.11 -6.75 8.68
C GLU A 78 18.14 -5.45 9.51
N ALA A 79 17.52 -4.38 9.03
CA ALA A 79 17.44 -3.12 9.76
C ALA A 79 16.80 -3.27 11.15
N LEU A 80 15.71 -4.05 11.26
CA LEU A 80 15.05 -4.31 12.55
C LEU A 80 15.96 -5.04 13.54
N ARG A 81 16.86 -5.91 13.06
CA ARG A 81 17.84 -6.62 13.90
C ARG A 81 18.89 -5.70 14.53
N TYR A 82 19.17 -4.55 13.92
CA TYR A 82 20.03 -3.51 14.52
C TYR A 82 19.35 -2.74 15.66
N GLY A 83 18.06 -2.96 15.92
CA GLY A 83 17.34 -2.38 17.04
C GLY A 83 16.60 -1.09 16.70
N ALA A 84 15.56 -1.18 15.89
CA ALA A 84 14.67 -0.04 15.63
C ALA A 84 13.90 0.36 16.92
N PRO A 85 13.79 1.66 17.23
CA PRO A 85 12.96 2.12 18.34
C PRO A 85 11.47 1.91 18.02
N PRO A 86 10.59 1.89 19.04
CA PRO A 86 9.16 2.02 18.82
C PRO A 86 8.89 3.29 18.00
N HIS A 87 8.16 3.14 16.90
CA HIS A 87 7.87 4.25 15.98
C HIS A 87 6.51 4.09 15.33
N GLY A 88 6.03 5.16 14.80
CA GLY A 88 4.81 5.26 14.02
C GLY A 88 4.90 6.44 13.09
N GLY A 89 3.86 6.66 12.32
CA GLY A 89 3.83 7.79 11.42
C GLY A 89 2.44 8.04 10.86
N ILE A 90 2.29 9.18 10.21
CA ILE A 90 1.08 9.58 9.53
C ILE A 90 1.43 10.15 8.17
N ALA A 91 0.63 9.84 7.17
CA ALA A 91 0.72 10.43 5.84
C ALA A 91 -0.54 11.25 5.57
N ILE A 92 -0.35 12.51 5.23
CA ILE A 92 -1.46 13.41 4.89
C ILE A 92 -1.56 13.50 3.36
N GLY A 93 -2.77 13.29 2.83
CA GLY A 93 -3.08 13.50 1.42
C GLY A 93 -3.06 14.99 1.09
N PHE A 94 -1.96 15.49 0.51
CA PHE A 94 -1.75 16.91 0.28
C PHE A 94 -2.83 17.53 -0.60
N ASP A 95 -3.21 16.86 -1.69
CA ASP A 95 -4.26 17.37 -2.58
C ASP A 95 -5.62 17.44 -1.88
N ARG A 96 -5.95 16.47 -1.02
CA ARG A 96 -7.18 16.51 -0.21
C ARG A 96 -7.15 17.66 0.80
N LEU A 97 -6.00 17.91 1.43
CA LEU A 97 -5.83 19.03 2.34
C LEU A 97 -6.07 20.37 1.61
N ILE A 98 -5.46 20.55 0.43
CA ILE A 98 -5.64 21.75 -0.37
C ILE A 98 -7.10 21.91 -0.83
N MET A 99 -7.75 20.83 -1.27
CA MET A 99 -9.16 20.84 -1.62
C MET A 99 -10.03 21.37 -0.47
N LEU A 100 -9.78 20.92 0.76
CA LEU A 100 -10.53 21.38 1.93
C LEU A 100 -10.24 22.83 2.31
N ILE A 101 -8.98 23.24 2.26
CA ILE A 101 -8.56 24.64 2.55
C ILE A 101 -9.19 25.61 1.55
N THR A 102 -9.20 25.26 0.28
CA THR A 102 -9.77 26.08 -0.81
C THR A 102 -11.27 25.96 -0.96
N GLN A 103 -11.91 25.06 -0.20
CA GLN A 103 -13.34 24.72 -0.31
C GLN A 103 -13.75 24.27 -1.72
N ALA A 104 -12.81 23.67 -2.47
CA ALA A 104 -13.07 23.11 -3.78
C ALA A 104 -13.99 21.88 -3.68
N GLN A 105 -14.86 21.69 -4.69
CA GLN A 105 -15.82 20.60 -4.71
C GLN A 105 -15.22 19.25 -5.14
N SER A 106 -14.08 19.30 -5.80
CA SER A 106 -13.39 18.13 -6.33
C SER A 106 -11.89 18.27 -6.18
N ILE A 107 -11.23 17.15 -5.88
CA ILE A 107 -9.77 17.08 -5.88
C ILE A 107 -9.17 17.44 -7.25
N ARG A 108 -9.93 17.28 -8.34
CA ARG A 108 -9.51 17.66 -9.69
C ARG A 108 -9.33 19.15 -9.85
N ASP A 109 -10.00 19.97 -9.04
CA ASP A 109 -9.91 21.43 -9.10
C ASP A 109 -8.60 21.95 -8.53
N VAL A 110 -7.88 21.15 -7.75
CA VAL A 110 -6.61 21.49 -7.09
C VAL A 110 -5.40 20.74 -7.65
N ILE A 111 -5.61 19.78 -8.54
CA ILE A 111 -4.54 19.05 -9.23
C ILE A 111 -4.27 19.69 -10.58
N ALA A 112 -3.02 20.03 -10.87
CA ALA A 112 -2.64 20.72 -12.10
C ALA A 112 -2.97 19.94 -13.38
N PHE A 113 -2.87 18.60 -13.34
CA PHE A 113 -3.09 17.73 -14.51
C PHE A 113 -3.94 16.50 -14.13
N PRO A 114 -5.26 16.71 -13.85
CA PRO A 114 -6.12 15.61 -13.42
C PRO A 114 -6.34 14.61 -14.56
N LYS A 115 -6.35 13.33 -14.20
CA LYS A 115 -6.72 12.26 -15.13
C LYS A 115 -8.23 12.20 -15.34
N THR A 116 -8.66 11.70 -16.50
CA THR A 116 -10.05 11.41 -16.79
C THR A 116 -10.55 10.21 -15.97
N GLN A 117 -11.86 9.94 -15.98
CA GLN A 117 -12.44 8.74 -15.36
C GLN A 117 -11.88 7.43 -15.95
N ARG A 118 -11.40 7.46 -17.18
CA ARG A 118 -10.75 6.32 -17.86
C ARG A 118 -9.25 6.26 -17.59
N ALA A 119 -8.75 6.96 -16.57
CA ALA A 119 -7.35 7.07 -16.22
C ALA A 119 -6.43 7.64 -17.33
N THR A 120 -7.00 8.30 -18.33
CA THR A 120 -6.25 8.96 -19.40
C THR A 120 -5.77 10.33 -18.93
N CYS A 121 -4.52 10.67 -19.23
CA CYS A 121 -3.96 11.98 -18.99
C CYS A 121 -4.14 12.87 -20.23
N PRO A 122 -4.97 13.93 -20.20
CA PRO A 122 -5.17 14.81 -21.36
C PRO A 122 -3.91 15.56 -21.80
N LEU A 123 -2.97 15.78 -20.87
CA LEU A 123 -1.72 16.48 -21.16
C LEU A 123 -0.74 15.62 -21.99
N THR A 124 -0.56 14.35 -21.57
CA THR A 124 0.45 13.46 -22.14
C THR A 124 -0.13 12.41 -23.09
N ASN A 125 -1.45 12.34 -23.20
CA ASN A 125 -2.20 11.28 -23.88
C ASN A 125 -1.87 9.86 -23.37
N ALA A 126 -1.36 9.74 -22.13
CA ALA A 126 -1.11 8.45 -21.50
C ALA A 126 -2.44 7.78 -21.08
N PRO A 127 -2.56 6.45 -21.09
CA PRO A 127 -1.55 5.48 -21.53
C PRO A 127 -1.35 5.48 -23.04
N SER A 128 -0.13 5.22 -23.49
CA SER A 128 0.24 5.10 -24.89
C SER A 128 0.83 3.71 -25.19
N PRO A 129 0.79 3.23 -26.43
CA PRO A 129 1.44 2.00 -26.80
C PRO A 129 2.94 2.02 -26.51
N VAL A 130 3.49 0.89 -26.12
CA VAL A 130 4.93 0.68 -25.93
C VAL A 130 5.50 0.09 -27.21
N SER A 131 6.69 0.52 -27.63
CA SER A 131 7.31 -0.01 -28.84
C SER A 131 7.79 -1.45 -28.66
N GLU A 132 7.84 -2.20 -29.76
CA GLU A 132 8.36 -3.58 -29.76
C GLU A 132 9.84 -3.64 -29.34
N GLU A 133 10.63 -2.60 -29.65
CA GLU A 133 12.02 -2.49 -29.23
C GLU A 133 12.13 -2.43 -27.69
N GLN A 134 11.32 -1.60 -27.04
CA GLN A 134 11.30 -1.49 -25.58
C GLN A 134 10.86 -2.80 -24.91
N LEU A 135 9.86 -3.47 -25.46
CA LEU A 135 9.43 -4.79 -24.95
C LEU A 135 10.55 -5.82 -25.10
N LYS A 136 11.24 -5.80 -26.23
CA LYS A 136 12.34 -6.72 -26.51
C LYS A 136 13.55 -6.49 -25.59
N GLU A 137 13.91 -5.25 -25.32
CA GLU A 137 14.97 -4.90 -24.35
C GLU A 137 14.68 -5.44 -22.94
N LEU A 138 13.41 -5.43 -22.55
CA LEU A 138 12.95 -5.93 -21.26
C LEU A 138 12.67 -7.43 -21.23
N HIS A 139 12.87 -8.15 -22.36
CA HIS A 139 12.50 -9.55 -22.55
C HIS A 139 11.01 -9.84 -22.27
N ILE A 140 10.13 -8.86 -22.51
CA ILE A 140 8.68 -8.96 -22.33
C ILE A 140 8.03 -9.31 -23.67
N ARG A 141 7.02 -10.20 -23.62
CA ARG A 141 6.13 -10.49 -24.76
C ARG A 141 4.69 -10.29 -24.34
N THR A 142 3.94 -9.56 -25.16
CA THR A 142 2.49 -9.44 -24.98
C THR A 142 1.78 -10.63 -25.62
N LYS A 143 0.80 -11.21 -24.91
CA LYS A 143 -0.11 -12.21 -25.49
C LYS A 143 -1.49 -11.57 -25.57
N ILE A 144 -1.88 -11.15 -26.77
CA ILE A 144 -3.24 -10.66 -27.00
C ILE A 144 -4.15 -11.88 -27.15
N THR A 145 -4.99 -12.12 -26.17
CA THR A 145 -6.10 -13.06 -26.30
C THR A 145 -7.23 -12.30 -26.99
N GLN A 146 -7.55 -12.63 -28.23
CA GLN A 146 -8.75 -12.11 -28.88
C GLN A 146 -9.94 -12.57 -28.03
N MET A 147 -10.60 -11.63 -27.38
CA MET A 147 -11.92 -11.88 -26.80
C MET A 147 -12.88 -11.93 -28.00
N GLY A 148 -13.42 -13.13 -28.26
CA GLY A 148 -14.46 -13.39 -29.25
C GLY A 148 -15.79 -12.76 -28.84
#